data_b53fb4fdce431ef92c9f1647b17e35b1
#
_entry.id   b53fb4fdce431ef92c9f1647b17e35b1
#
_cell.length_a   1.000
_cell.length_b   1.000
_cell.length_c   1.000
_cell.angle_alpha   90.00
_cell.angle_beta   90.00
_cell.angle_gamma   90.00
#
_symmetry.space_group_name_H-M   'P 1'
#
loop_
_entity.id
_entity.type
_entity.pdbx_description
1 polymer ?
#
loop_
_entity_poly.entity_id
_entity_poly.type
_entity_poly.pdbx_seq_one_letter_code
_entity_poly.pdbx_strand_id
1 'polypeptide(L)'
;DIIIAEPTELIGTGKRSNLKYITDTTCAIKKINPDICVLQGAGIHSPKDVYDVIFAGADATGCTSAITTASHPAQMLTEMIAAVREAWDARKYLEKGENI
;
A
#
# COMPACT_ATOMS: atom_id res chain seq x y z
N ASP A 1 -9.67 13.91 3.09
CA ASP A 1 -10.10 13.23 1.85
C ASP A 1 -9.10 12.16 1.46
N ILE A 2 -9.57 11.19 0.68
CA ILE A 2 -8.77 10.06 0.23
C ILE A 2 -8.83 10.00 -1.29
N ILE A 3 -7.67 9.84 -1.92
CA ILE A 3 -7.60 9.57 -3.36
C ILE A 3 -7.14 8.12 -3.55
N ILE A 4 -7.87 7.37 -4.36
CA ILE A 4 -7.50 6.01 -4.74
C ILE A 4 -6.74 6.08 -6.06
N ALA A 5 -5.49 5.63 -6.06
CA ALA A 5 -4.67 5.55 -7.26
C ALA A 5 -4.55 4.09 -7.66
N GLU A 6 -5.05 3.75 -8.84
CA GLU A 6 -5.14 2.37 -9.27
C GLU A 6 -5.01 2.29 -10.80
N PRO A 7 -3.93 1.65 -11.30
CA PRO A 7 -3.78 1.50 -12.76
C PRO A 7 -4.88 0.58 -13.28
N THR A 8 -5.77 1.12 -14.09
CA THR A 8 -6.94 0.38 -14.57
C THR A 8 -6.58 -0.88 -15.36
N GLU A 9 -5.46 -0.85 -16.06
CA GLU A 9 -4.98 -1.99 -16.83
C GLU A 9 -4.56 -3.18 -15.96
N LEU A 10 -4.35 -2.97 -14.68
CA LEU A 10 -3.95 -4.04 -13.76
C LEU A 10 -5.13 -4.62 -12.97
N ILE A 11 -6.29 -3.97 -13.01
CA ILE A 11 -7.47 -4.45 -12.28
C ILE A 11 -7.87 -5.82 -12.82
N GLY A 12 -8.00 -6.81 -11.94
CA GLY A 12 -8.40 -8.16 -12.30
C GLY A 12 -7.29 -9.02 -12.90
N THR A 13 -6.08 -8.49 -13.09
CA THR A 13 -4.97 -9.25 -13.68
C THR A 13 -4.20 -10.08 -12.65
N GLY A 14 -4.40 -9.84 -11.37
CA GLY A 14 -3.60 -10.45 -10.32
C GLY A 14 -2.22 -9.84 -10.17
N LYS A 15 -1.94 -8.75 -10.85
CA LYS A 15 -0.64 -8.08 -10.78
C LYS A 15 -0.73 -6.82 -9.94
N ARG A 16 0.27 -6.63 -9.07
CA ARG A 16 0.39 -5.43 -8.26
C ARG A 16 1.00 -4.29 -9.11
N SER A 17 0.64 -3.04 -8.77
CA SER A 17 1.33 -1.87 -9.30
C SER A 17 2.83 -1.95 -8.95
N ASN A 18 3.70 -1.53 -9.86
CA ASN A 18 5.12 -1.49 -9.54
C ASN A 18 5.40 -0.37 -8.52
N LEU A 19 6.52 -0.50 -7.81
CA LEU A 19 6.87 0.43 -6.73
C LEU A 19 7.12 1.84 -7.26
N LYS A 20 7.65 1.96 -8.48
CA LYS A 20 7.86 3.27 -9.10
C LYS A 20 6.55 4.00 -9.32
N TYR A 21 5.52 3.32 -9.82
CA TYR A 21 4.19 3.91 -9.99
C TYR A 21 3.65 4.40 -8.66
N ILE A 22 3.77 3.58 -7.61
CA ILE A 22 3.27 3.93 -6.27
C ILE A 22 3.97 5.17 -5.74
N THR A 23 5.29 5.21 -5.84
CA THR A 23 6.08 6.34 -5.38
C THR A 23 5.75 7.61 -6.17
N ASP A 24 5.74 7.50 -7.50
CA ASP A 24 5.52 8.66 -8.38
C ASP A 24 4.13 9.25 -8.20
N THR A 25 3.09 8.42 -8.17
CA THR A 25 1.71 8.92 -8.02
C THR A 25 1.46 9.47 -6.62
N THR A 26 1.99 8.83 -5.61
CA THR A 26 1.88 9.33 -4.24
C THR A 26 2.54 10.69 -4.10
N CYS A 27 3.76 10.83 -4.62
CA CYS A 27 4.47 12.10 -4.58
C CYS A 27 3.73 13.20 -5.35
N ALA A 28 3.18 12.89 -6.53
CA ALA A 28 2.45 13.85 -7.34
C ALA A 28 1.23 14.40 -6.59
N ILE A 29 0.48 13.49 -5.93
CA ILE A 29 -0.71 13.88 -5.16
C ILE A 29 -0.31 14.72 -3.94
N LYS A 30 0.71 14.29 -3.20
CA LYS A 30 1.17 14.97 -2.00
C LYS A 30 1.76 16.35 -2.29
N LYS A 31 2.30 16.57 -3.49
CA LYS A 31 2.76 17.90 -3.90
C LYS A 31 1.60 18.88 -4.02
N ILE A 32 0.44 18.41 -4.44
CA ILE A 32 -0.75 19.27 -4.57
C ILE A 32 -1.33 19.54 -3.19
N ASN A 33 -1.47 18.51 -2.36
CA ASN A 33 -1.98 18.66 -1.00
C ASN A 33 -1.44 17.51 -0.11
N PRO A 34 -0.49 17.82 0.80
CA PRO A 34 0.12 16.77 1.64
C PRO A 34 -0.86 16.15 2.64
N ASP A 35 -2.02 16.75 2.86
CA ASP A 35 -3.01 16.23 3.81
C ASP A 35 -3.95 15.20 3.18
N ILE A 36 -3.90 14.99 1.88
CA ILE A 36 -4.70 13.96 1.23
C ILE A 36 -4.08 12.58 1.49
N CYS A 37 -4.92 11.64 1.95
CA CYS A 37 -4.50 10.24 2.06
C CYS A 37 -4.50 9.59 0.69
N VAL A 38 -3.44 8.88 0.35
CA VAL A 38 -3.32 8.17 -0.93
C VAL A 38 -3.46 6.67 -0.69
N LEU A 39 -4.48 6.07 -1.28
CA LEU A 39 -4.70 4.63 -1.25
C LEU A 39 -4.25 4.02 -2.56
N GLN A 40 -3.31 3.09 -2.50
CA GLN A 40 -2.79 2.37 -3.66
C GLN A 40 -3.29 0.93 -3.58
N GLY A 41 -4.05 0.46 -4.57
CA GLY A 41 -4.81 -0.76 -4.36
C GLY A 41 -4.85 -1.79 -5.47
N ALA A 42 -3.99 -1.77 -6.47
CA ALA A 42 -4.05 -2.76 -7.54
C ALA A 42 -3.19 -3.99 -7.24
N GLY A 43 -3.78 -5.17 -7.33
CA GLY A 43 -3.06 -6.44 -7.32
C GLY A 43 -2.43 -6.84 -6.00
N ILE A 44 -3.06 -6.52 -4.90
CA ILE A 44 -2.57 -6.90 -3.57
C ILE A 44 -3.02 -8.34 -3.26
N HIS A 45 -2.07 -9.24 -3.04
CA HIS A 45 -2.34 -10.67 -2.83
C HIS A 45 -1.83 -11.23 -1.52
N SER A 46 -0.90 -10.54 -0.86
CA SER A 46 -0.22 -11.10 0.30
C SER A 46 0.15 -10.00 1.28
N PRO A 47 0.49 -10.36 2.54
CA PRO A 47 1.03 -9.40 3.49
C PRO A 47 2.29 -8.70 2.98
N LYS A 48 3.12 -9.40 2.21
CA LYS A 48 4.32 -8.79 1.61
C LYS A 48 3.96 -7.67 0.64
N ASP A 49 2.93 -7.86 -0.18
CA ASP A 49 2.46 -6.81 -1.09
C ASP A 49 2.00 -5.59 -0.31
N VAL A 50 1.27 -5.80 0.78
CA VAL A 50 0.82 -4.72 1.66
C VAL A 50 2.03 -3.98 2.23
N TYR A 51 3.01 -4.71 2.75
CA TYR A 51 4.23 -4.10 3.29
C TYR A 51 4.92 -3.23 2.24
N ASP A 52 5.13 -3.79 1.05
CA ASP A 52 5.86 -3.09 -0.02
C ASP A 52 5.16 -1.78 -0.41
N VAL A 53 3.84 -1.81 -0.54
CA VAL A 53 3.05 -0.64 -0.94
C VAL A 53 3.09 0.46 0.12
N ILE A 54 2.90 0.11 1.38
CA ILE A 54 2.96 1.09 2.47
C ILE A 54 4.38 1.62 2.63
N PHE A 55 5.38 0.75 2.56
CA PHE A 55 6.78 1.18 2.67
C PHE A 55 7.17 2.12 1.52
N ALA A 56 6.60 1.94 0.33
CA ALA A 56 6.88 2.80 -0.83
C ALA A 56 6.26 4.20 -0.71
N GLY A 57 5.39 4.43 0.25
CA GLY A 57 4.87 5.77 0.53
C GLY A 57 3.36 5.90 0.61
N ALA A 58 2.59 4.88 0.26
CA ALA A 58 1.13 4.94 0.34
C ALA A 58 0.66 5.10 1.79
N ASP A 59 -0.43 5.81 1.99
CA ASP A 59 -1.05 5.94 3.31
C ASP A 59 -1.97 4.77 3.62
N ALA A 60 -2.50 4.12 2.58
CA ALA A 60 -3.43 3.02 2.71
C ALA A 60 -3.35 2.11 1.50
N THR A 61 -3.90 0.92 1.66
CA THR A 61 -4.05 -0.04 0.57
C THR A 61 -5.33 -0.84 0.78
N GLY A 62 -5.70 -1.65 -0.19
CA GLY A 62 -6.91 -2.47 -0.09
C GLY A 62 -6.86 -3.64 -1.05
N CYS A 63 -7.68 -4.62 -0.77
CA CYS A 63 -7.86 -5.79 -1.61
C CYS A 63 -9.23 -6.40 -1.34
N THR A 64 -9.66 -7.30 -2.22
CA THR A 64 -10.90 -8.03 -2.04
C THR A 64 -10.65 -9.52 -2.11
N SER A 65 -10.30 -10.03 -3.29
CA SER A 65 -10.17 -11.46 -3.52
C SER A 65 -9.07 -12.12 -2.70
N ALA A 66 -7.99 -11.39 -2.42
CA ALA A 66 -6.89 -11.93 -1.60
C ALA A 66 -7.39 -12.39 -0.21
N ILE A 67 -8.37 -11.68 0.34
CA ILE A 67 -8.96 -12.05 1.64
C ILE A 67 -10.12 -13.01 1.44
N THR A 68 -11.05 -12.69 0.54
CA THR A 68 -12.30 -13.47 0.41
C THR A 68 -12.07 -14.88 -0.12
N THR A 69 -11.02 -15.10 -0.91
CA THR A 69 -10.68 -16.43 -1.44
C THR A 69 -9.56 -17.13 -0.67
N ALA A 70 -9.03 -16.52 0.36
CA ALA A 70 -7.99 -17.14 1.17
C ALA A 70 -8.53 -18.35 1.93
N SER A 71 -7.67 -19.35 2.16
CA SER A 71 -8.05 -20.53 2.96
C SER A 71 -8.45 -20.16 4.38
N HIS A 72 -7.81 -19.10 4.92
CA HIS A 72 -8.09 -18.60 6.27
C HIS A 72 -8.20 -17.06 6.19
N PRO A 73 -9.39 -16.52 5.80
CA PRO A 73 -9.53 -15.08 5.56
C PRO A 73 -9.20 -14.21 6.76
N ALA A 74 -9.63 -14.60 7.96
CA ALA A 74 -9.36 -13.81 9.16
C ALA A 74 -7.85 -13.73 9.47
N GLN A 75 -7.15 -14.84 9.26
CA GLN A 75 -5.70 -14.87 9.44
C GLN A 75 -5.00 -14.01 8.38
N MET A 76 -5.42 -14.09 7.13
CA MET A 76 -4.87 -13.26 6.06
C MET A 76 -5.03 -11.78 6.39
N LEU A 77 -6.22 -11.38 6.82
CA LEU A 77 -6.47 -9.99 7.19
C LEU A 77 -5.59 -9.55 8.37
N THR A 78 -5.46 -10.40 9.38
CA THR A 78 -4.62 -10.11 10.54
C THR A 78 -3.16 -9.90 10.13
N GLU A 79 -2.65 -10.76 9.27
CA GLU A 79 -1.27 -10.64 8.77
C GLU A 79 -1.08 -9.40 7.91
N MET A 80 -2.08 -9.02 7.11
CA MET A 80 -2.03 -7.80 6.31
C MET A 80 -2.03 -6.55 7.20
N ILE A 81 -2.83 -6.54 8.25
CA ILE A 81 -2.85 -5.42 9.20
C ILE A 81 -1.49 -5.30 9.90
N ALA A 82 -0.90 -6.41 10.29
CA ALA A 82 0.44 -6.42 10.87
C ALA A 82 1.48 -5.87 9.89
N ALA A 83 1.36 -6.21 8.61
CA ALA A 83 2.28 -5.71 7.58
C ALA A 83 2.17 -4.19 7.40
N VAL A 84 0.97 -3.61 7.49
CA VAL A 84 0.79 -2.16 7.46
C VAL A 84 1.58 -1.52 8.60
N ARG A 85 1.43 -2.04 9.80
CA ARG A 85 2.11 -1.52 10.98
C ARG A 85 3.63 -1.61 10.87
N GLU A 86 4.11 -2.77 10.43
CA GLU A 86 5.54 -2.99 10.26
C GLU A 86 6.15 -2.04 9.22
N ALA A 87 5.47 -1.88 8.09
CA ALA A 87 5.94 -0.98 7.03
C ALA A 87 5.93 0.47 7.49
N TRP A 88 4.89 0.89 8.20
CA TRP A 88 4.77 2.23 8.73
C TRP A 88 5.90 2.53 9.72
N ASP A 89 6.15 1.62 10.65
CA ASP A 89 7.22 1.78 11.63
C ASP A 89 8.59 1.82 10.96
N ALA A 90 8.82 1.00 9.93
CA ALA A 90 10.07 1.00 9.17
C ALA A 90 10.30 2.34 8.45
N ARG A 91 9.24 2.90 7.86
CA ARG A 91 9.32 4.23 7.23
C ARG A 91 9.70 5.30 8.25
N LYS A 92 9.05 5.29 9.40
CA LYS A 92 9.33 6.27 10.45
C LYS A 92 10.76 6.14 10.97
N TYR A 93 11.24 4.93 11.09
CA TYR A 93 12.61 4.68 11.51
C TYR A 93 13.61 5.27 10.50
N LEU A 94 13.41 5.05 9.22
CA LEU A 94 14.28 5.59 8.18
C LEU A 94 14.23 7.11 8.13
N GLU A 95 13.06 7.72 8.26
CA GLU A 95 12.92 9.18 8.31
C GLU A 95 13.74 9.77 9.45
N LYS A 96 13.69 9.14 10.63
CA LYS A 96 14.48 9.57 11.79
C LYS A 96 15.98 9.40 11.54
N GLY A 97 16.38 8.30 10.91
CA GLY A 97 17.77 8.02 10.58
C GLY A 97 18.36 9.04 9.62
N GLU A 98 17.57 9.51 8.68
CA GLU A 98 18.00 10.53 7.71
C GLU A 98 18.23 11.90 8.35
N ASN A 99 17.64 12.14 9.48
CA ASN A 99 17.74 13.42 10.18
C ASN A 99 18.89 13.49 11.20
N ILE A 100 19.65 12.41 11.30
CA ILE A 100 20.83 12.36 12.15
C ILE A 100 22.06 12.69 11.32
#